data_0c6b1df5975aa7ca63148cd3046d303f
#
_entry.id   0c6b1df5975aa7ca63148cd3046d303f
#
_cell.length_a   1.000
_cell.length_b   1.000
_cell.length_c   1.000
_cell.angle_alpha   90.00
_cell.angle_beta   90.00
_cell.angle_gamma   90.00
#
_symmetry.space_group_name_H-M   'P 1'
#
loop_
_entity.id
_entity.type
_entity.pdbx_description
1 polymer ?
#
loop_
_entity_poly.entity_id
_entity_poly.type
_entity_poly.pdbx_seq_one_letter_code
_entity_poly.pdbx_strand_id
1 'polypeptide(L)'
;MTYSAKITLNYSSKSDLYDDDVLPEEKITMEVPAEDLNIHQAFRFYSNFLRAIGHLDISIMRGACALAFNDMQSEEDMRKVAQEYDLLLIEDNEVETLRAEILNLKAQLSRALNPDAPHYTEEEMDVMSFEASL
;
A
#
# COMPACT_ATOMS: atom_id res chain seq x y z
N MET A 1 25.74 -22.12 -30.13
CA MET A 1 25.51 -22.38 -28.70
C MET A 1 24.21 -21.72 -28.32
N THR A 2 23.20 -22.48 -27.97
CA THR A 2 21.97 -21.96 -27.45
C THR A 2 22.17 -21.70 -25.95
N TYR A 3 22.17 -20.45 -25.56
CA TYR A 3 22.27 -20.06 -24.15
C TYR A 3 20.87 -20.13 -23.57
N SER A 4 20.62 -21.09 -22.72
CA SER A 4 19.31 -21.19 -22.04
C SER A 4 19.48 -20.67 -20.62
N ALA A 5 18.92 -19.49 -20.37
CA ALA A 5 18.87 -18.89 -19.05
C ALA A 5 17.61 -19.32 -18.30
N LYS A 6 17.71 -19.55 -16.99
CA LYS A 6 16.57 -19.84 -16.13
C LYS A 6 16.68 -19.08 -14.80
N ILE A 7 15.53 -18.76 -14.22
CA ILE A 7 15.44 -18.23 -12.87
C ILE A 7 14.94 -19.36 -11.97
N THR A 8 15.66 -19.61 -10.89
CA THR A 8 15.30 -20.61 -9.89
C THR A 8 15.19 -19.93 -8.52
N LEU A 9 14.06 -20.10 -7.86
CA LEU A 9 13.84 -19.65 -6.49
C LEU A 9 13.71 -20.87 -5.59
N ASN A 10 14.46 -20.88 -4.50
CA ASN A 10 14.50 -21.98 -3.55
C ASN A 10 14.17 -21.48 -2.15
N TYR A 11 13.31 -22.20 -1.46
CA TYR A 11 13.01 -22.03 -0.05
C TYR A 11 13.28 -23.34 0.67
N SER A 12 13.90 -23.25 1.84
CA SER A 12 14.10 -24.40 2.72
C SER A 12 13.87 -23.96 4.15
N SER A 13 13.01 -24.66 4.86
CA SER A 13 12.82 -24.51 6.29
C SER A 13 13.17 -25.78 7.01
N LYS A 14 13.73 -25.66 8.21
CA LYS A 14 13.94 -26.76 9.16
C LYS A 14 13.29 -26.40 10.45
N SER A 15 12.56 -27.36 11.02
CA SER A 15 12.05 -27.26 12.37
C SER A 15 12.74 -28.29 13.26
N ASP A 16 13.28 -27.80 14.38
CA ASP A 16 13.83 -28.68 15.43
C ASP A 16 12.75 -29.08 16.44
N LEU A 17 11.49 -28.65 16.22
CA LEU A 17 10.36 -29.01 17.07
C LEU A 17 9.84 -30.37 16.64
N TYR A 18 9.87 -31.32 17.59
CA TYR A 18 9.20 -32.62 17.46
C TYR A 18 7.72 -32.44 17.81
N ASP A 19 6.96 -31.91 16.85
CA ASP A 19 5.51 -31.80 16.93
C ASP A 19 4.94 -32.56 15.73
N ASP A 20 3.94 -33.39 15.96
CA ASP A 20 3.35 -34.24 14.92
C ASP A 20 2.71 -33.41 13.77
N ASP A 21 2.38 -32.14 14.04
CA ASP A 21 1.78 -31.22 13.09
C ASP A 21 2.82 -30.37 12.31
N VAL A 22 4.12 -30.47 12.63
CA VAL A 22 5.18 -29.67 11.99
C VAL A 22 6.08 -30.57 11.16
N LEU A 23 6.21 -30.23 9.87
CA LEU A 23 7.15 -30.92 8.99
C LEU A 23 8.59 -30.62 9.41
N PRO A 24 9.44 -31.65 9.60
CA PRO A 24 10.84 -31.47 10.05
C PRO A 24 11.69 -30.73 9.03
N GLU A 25 11.40 -30.87 7.76
CA GLU A 25 12.05 -30.15 6.67
C GLU A 25 11.05 -29.93 5.53
N GLU A 26 10.97 -28.69 5.06
CA GLU A 26 10.18 -28.33 3.91
C GLU A 26 11.06 -27.65 2.86
N LYS A 27 10.91 -28.07 1.60
CA LYS A 27 11.62 -27.47 0.45
C LYS A 27 10.65 -27.15 -0.65
N ILE A 28 10.70 -25.92 -1.12
CA ILE A 28 9.94 -25.44 -2.27
C ILE A 28 10.93 -24.91 -3.30
N THR A 29 10.84 -25.42 -4.52
CA THR A 29 11.64 -24.95 -5.66
C THR A 29 10.70 -24.57 -6.79
N MET A 30 10.85 -23.37 -7.32
CA MET A 30 10.15 -22.90 -8.50
C MET A 30 11.14 -22.45 -9.56
N GLU A 31 10.93 -22.86 -10.79
CA GLU A 31 11.79 -22.51 -11.92
C GLU A 31 10.96 -21.95 -13.08
N VAL A 32 11.55 -20.99 -13.80
CA VAL A 32 10.99 -20.43 -15.02
C VAL A 32 12.12 -20.17 -16.02
N PRO A 33 11.90 -20.39 -17.33
CA PRO A 33 12.83 -19.93 -18.36
C PRO A 33 12.98 -18.42 -18.29
N ALA A 34 14.20 -17.91 -18.33
CA ALA A 34 14.46 -16.46 -18.27
C ALA A 34 14.53 -15.81 -19.66
N GLU A 35 14.65 -16.63 -20.71
CA GLU A 35 14.58 -16.15 -22.08
C GLU A 35 13.18 -15.60 -22.36
N ASP A 36 13.09 -14.39 -22.89
CA ASP A 36 11.85 -13.68 -23.23
C ASP A 36 10.94 -13.35 -22.04
N LEU A 37 11.41 -13.51 -20.79
CA LEU A 37 10.63 -13.16 -19.61
C LEU A 37 10.59 -11.62 -19.46
N ASN A 38 9.40 -11.05 -19.63
CA ASN A 38 9.21 -9.62 -19.37
C ASN A 38 9.12 -9.33 -17.86
N ILE A 39 9.26 -8.06 -17.48
CA ILE A 39 9.31 -7.65 -16.08
C ILE A 39 8.01 -8.01 -15.32
N HIS A 40 6.85 -7.90 -15.95
CA HIS A 40 5.56 -8.27 -15.33
C HIS A 40 5.48 -9.77 -15.04
N GLN A 41 5.98 -10.59 -15.96
CA GLN A 41 6.06 -12.04 -15.77
C GLN A 41 7.05 -12.41 -14.66
N ALA A 42 8.19 -11.72 -14.57
CA ALA A 42 9.16 -11.90 -13.51
C ALA A 42 8.57 -11.56 -12.13
N PHE A 43 7.88 -10.43 -11.99
CA PHE A 43 7.18 -10.06 -10.75
C PHE A 43 6.06 -11.04 -10.40
N ARG A 44 5.30 -11.52 -11.38
CA ARG A 44 4.26 -12.53 -11.17
C ARG A 44 4.86 -13.85 -10.66
N PHE A 45 5.97 -14.29 -11.26
CA PHE A 45 6.69 -15.48 -10.83
C PHE A 45 7.16 -15.34 -9.38
N TYR A 46 7.78 -14.21 -9.03
CA TYR A 46 8.22 -13.93 -7.68
C TYR A 46 7.06 -13.87 -6.67
N SER A 47 5.96 -13.21 -7.02
CA SER A 47 4.79 -13.18 -6.14
C SER A 47 4.17 -14.56 -5.91
N ASN A 48 4.15 -15.42 -6.92
CA ASN A 48 3.68 -16.80 -6.79
C ASN A 48 4.58 -17.62 -5.85
N PHE A 49 5.89 -17.42 -5.94
CA PHE A 49 6.84 -18.05 -5.02
C PHE A 49 6.60 -17.58 -3.56
N LEU A 50 6.41 -16.29 -3.33
CA LEU A 50 6.11 -15.76 -2.00
C LEU A 50 4.81 -16.35 -1.42
N ARG A 51 3.78 -16.54 -2.25
CA ARG A 51 2.55 -17.23 -1.82
C ARG A 51 2.82 -18.69 -1.47
N ALA A 52 3.62 -19.38 -2.29
CA ALA A 52 3.95 -20.79 -2.06
C ALA A 52 4.68 -21.01 -0.71
N ILE A 53 5.49 -20.05 -0.27
CA ILE A 53 6.17 -20.09 1.02
C ILE A 53 5.36 -19.47 2.18
N GLY A 54 4.08 -19.17 1.95
CA GLY A 54 3.13 -18.82 3.01
C GLY A 54 2.92 -17.32 3.25
N HIS A 55 3.43 -16.43 2.39
CA HIS A 55 3.14 -15.00 2.52
C HIS A 55 1.72 -14.67 2.06
N LEU A 56 1.03 -13.83 2.83
CA LEU A 56 -0.29 -13.32 2.48
C LEU A 56 -0.20 -12.29 1.36
N ASP A 57 -1.20 -12.24 0.49
CA ASP A 57 -1.28 -11.27 -0.61
C ASP A 57 -1.12 -9.82 -0.15
N ILE A 58 -1.70 -9.46 0.99
CA ILE A 58 -1.55 -8.12 1.57
C ILE A 58 -0.11 -7.78 1.94
N SER A 59 0.66 -8.77 2.43
CA SER A 59 2.07 -8.58 2.78
C SER A 59 2.94 -8.43 1.53
N ILE A 60 2.64 -9.22 0.50
CA ILE A 60 3.31 -9.12 -0.82
C ILE A 60 3.05 -7.75 -1.44
N MET A 61 1.80 -7.28 -1.41
CA MET A 61 1.42 -5.96 -1.93
C MET A 61 2.13 -4.83 -1.16
N ARG A 62 2.17 -4.89 0.17
CA ARG A 62 2.88 -3.90 1.00
C ARG A 62 4.37 -3.85 0.68
N GLY A 63 5.01 -5.02 0.52
CA GLY A 63 6.42 -5.11 0.14
C GLY A 63 6.68 -4.52 -1.25
N ALA A 64 5.83 -4.80 -2.22
CA ALA A 64 5.92 -4.24 -3.56
C ALA A 64 5.74 -2.71 -3.57
N CYS A 65 4.79 -2.18 -2.81
CA CYS A 65 4.60 -0.73 -2.65
C CYS A 65 5.79 -0.07 -1.96
N ALA A 66 6.35 -0.69 -0.91
CA ALA A 66 7.54 -0.18 -0.25
C ALA A 66 8.73 -0.11 -1.20
N LEU A 67 8.96 -1.17 -2.00
CA LEU A 67 10.01 -1.18 -3.01
C LEU A 67 9.79 -0.10 -4.08
N ALA A 68 8.54 0.07 -4.55
CA ALA A 68 8.23 1.01 -5.62
C ALA A 68 8.30 2.48 -5.17
N PHE A 69 7.89 2.78 -3.92
CA PHE A 69 7.68 4.15 -3.47
C PHE A 69 8.63 4.64 -2.37
N ASN A 70 9.34 3.76 -1.67
CA ASN A 70 10.19 4.17 -0.55
C ASN A 70 11.68 4.00 -0.81
N ASP A 71 12.10 3.00 -1.60
CA ASP A 71 13.49 2.57 -1.53
C ASP A 71 14.40 3.11 -2.64
N MET A 72 13.89 3.46 -3.81
CA MET A 72 14.78 3.60 -4.97
C MET A 72 14.43 4.70 -5.99
N GLN A 73 13.37 5.50 -5.80
CA GLN A 73 12.82 6.24 -6.92
C GLN A 73 12.90 7.77 -6.75
N SER A 74 13.12 8.46 -7.85
CA SER A 74 12.86 9.89 -7.88
C SER A 74 11.35 10.14 -7.76
N GLU A 75 10.98 11.22 -7.11
CA GLU A 75 9.57 11.61 -6.99
C GLU A 75 8.88 11.74 -8.36
N GLU A 76 9.61 12.21 -9.37
CA GLU A 76 9.10 12.33 -10.73
C GLU A 76 8.72 10.97 -11.35
N ASP A 77 9.56 9.94 -11.15
CA ASP A 77 9.28 8.60 -11.65
C ASP A 77 8.11 7.95 -10.91
N MET A 78 8.02 8.16 -9.59
CA MET A 78 6.86 7.71 -8.81
C MET A 78 5.56 8.34 -9.29
N ARG A 79 5.55 9.65 -9.59
CA ARG A 79 4.37 10.36 -10.12
C ARG A 79 3.96 9.82 -11.49
N LYS A 80 4.92 9.53 -12.38
CA LYS A 80 4.64 8.94 -13.70
C LYS A 80 3.98 7.56 -13.57
N VAL A 81 4.54 6.68 -12.74
CA VAL A 81 3.98 5.35 -12.49
C VAL A 81 2.60 5.45 -11.85
N ALA A 82 2.43 6.31 -10.85
CA ALA A 82 1.14 6.51 -10.21
C ALA A 82 0.07 6.98 -11.21
N GLN A 83 0.42 7.89 -12.10
CA GLN A 83 -0.49 8.36 -13.15
C GLN A 83 -0.84 7.27 -14.16
N GLU A 84 0.11 6.43 -14.54
CA GLU A 84 -0.10 5.31 -15.49
C GLU A 84 -1.10 4.28 -14.93
N TYR A 85 -1.10 4.07 -13.62
CA TYR A 85 -1.96 3.11 -12.94
C TYR A 85 -3.14 3.73 -12.19
N ASP A 86 -3.46 5.01 -12.47
CA ASP A 86 -4.54 5.76 -11.78
C ASP A 86 -4.42 5.74 -10.25
N LEU A 87 -3.19 5.69 -9.72
CA LEU A 87 -2.93 5.77 -8.30
C LEU A 87 -2.87 7.23 -7.86
N LEU A 88 -3.63 7.58 -6.84
CA LEU A 88 -3.62 8.92 -6.28
C LEU A 88 -2.48 9.03 -5.26
N LEU A 89 -1.43 9.78 -5.61
CA LEU A 89 -0.41 10.19 -4.65
C LEU A 89 -0.84 11.52 -4.03
N ILE A 90 -1.33 11.45 -2.80
CA ILE A 90 -1.79 12.65 -2.06
C ILE A 90 -0.64 13.08 -1.15
N GLU A 91 -0.19 14.31 -1.30
CA GLU A 91 0.73 14.93 -0.35
C GLU A 91 -0.02 15.29 0.95
N ASP A 92 0.66 15.22 2.10
CA ASP A 92 0.07 15.55 3.39
C ASP A 92 -0.53 16.96 3.39
N ASN A 93 0.12 17.90 2.74
CA ASN A 93 -0.36 19.28 2.60
C ASN A 93 -1.65 19.38 1.78
N GLU A 94 -1.85 18.54 0.76
CA GLU A 94 -3.08 18.50 -0.04
C GLU A 94 -4.25 17.96 0.80
N VAL A 95 -4.00 16.96 1.63
CA VAL A 95 -5.02 16.41 2.54
C VAL A 95 -5.50 17.46 3.52
N GLU A 96 -4.59 18.22 4.12
CA GLU A 96 -4.93 19.31 5.05
C GLU A 96 -5.68 20.43 4.34
N THR A 97 -5.25 20.82 3.15
CA THR A 97 -5.91 21.86 2.33
C THR A 97 -7.34 21.42 1.98
N LEU A 98 -7.52 20.19 1.49
CA LEU A 98 -8.83 19.66 1.16
C LEU A 98 -9.75 19.54 2.39
N ARG A 99 -9.20 19.15 3.54
CA ARG A 99 -9.96 19.13 4.81
C ARG A 99 -10.44 20.52 5.21
N ALA A 100 -9.58 21.53 5.13
CA ALA A 100 -9.91 22.92 5.39
C ALA A 100 -10.99 23.42 4.42
N GLU A 101 -10.90 23.11 3.14
CA GLU A 101 -11.90 23.46 2.14
C GLU A 101 -13.24 22.79 2.40
N ILE A 102 -13.28 21.51 2.75
CA ILE A 102 -14.50 20.78 3.14
C ILE A 102 -15.16 21.44 4.35
N LEU A 103 -14.40 21.83 5.38
CA LEU A 103 -14.93 22.52 6.55
C LEU A 103 -15.53 23.87 6.18
N ASN A 104 -14.84 24.64 5.34
CA ASN A 104 -15.32 25.93 4.87
C ASN A 104 -16.62 25.79 4.05
N LEU A 105 -16.69 24.85 3.13
CA LEU A 105 -17.88 24.58 2.32
C LEU A 105 -19.05 24.10 3.18
N LYS A 106 -18.81 23.27 4.19
CA LYS A 106 -19.84 22.85 5.15
C LYS A 106 -20.39 24.04 5.95
N ALA A 107 -19.52 24.95 6.40
CA ALA A 107 -19.93 26.16 7.10
C ALA A 107 -20.74 27.10 6.20
N GLN A 108 -20.35 27.28 4.94
CA GLN A 108 -21.11 28.05 3.97
C GLN A 108 -22.50 27.45 3.70
N LEU A 109 -22.55 26.11 3.54
CA LEU A 109 -23.81 25.40 3.32
C LEU A 109 -24.76 25.55 4.53
N SER A 110 -24.21 25.40 5.74
CA SER A 110 -24.99 25.59 6.98
C SER A 110 -25.58 27.01 7.09
N ARG A 111 -24.78 28.04 6.74
CA ARG A 111 -25.26 29.44 6.70
C ARG A 111 -26.35 29.65 5.66
N ALA A 112 -26.20 29.04 4.48
CA ALA A 112 -27.18 29.15 3.41
C ALA A 112 -28.51 28.47 3.74
N LEU A 113 -28.44 27.35 4.47
CA LEU A 113 -29.63 26.60 4.90
C LEU A 113 -30.31 27.20 6.13
N ASN A 114 -29.57 27.86 7.01
CA ASN A 114 -30.06 28.46 8.26
C ASN A 114 -29.48 29.88 8.46
N PRO A 115 -29.96 30.89 7.73
CA PRO A 115 -29.45 32.26 7.81
C PRO A 115 -29.62 32.90 9.19
N ASP A 116 -30.56 32.43 9.99
CA ASP A 116 -30.87 32.94 11.35
C ASP A 116 -30.19 32.15 12.48
N ALA A 117 -29.33 31.18 12.15
CA ALA A 117 -28.61 30.42 13.17
C ALA A 117 -27.54 31.29 13.86
N PRO A 118 -27.34 31.14 15.18
CA PRO A 118 -26.35 31.90 15.91
C PRO A 118 -24.93 31.61 15.36
N HIS A 119 -24.16 32.69 15.13
CA HIS A 119 -22.77 32.61 14.71
C HIS A 119 -21.91 32.21 15.91
N TYR A 120 -21.40 30.98 15.88
CA TYR A 120 -20.35 30.58 16.80
C TYR A 120 -18.98 30.83 16.15
N THR A 121 -18.04 31.38 16.90
CA THR A 121 -16.63 31.49 16.47
C THR A 121 -15.95 30.13 16.52
N GLU A 122 -14.82 29.96 15.81
CA GLU A 122 -14.06 28.71 15.86
C GLU A 122 -13.68 28.31 17.30
N GLU A 123 -13.35 29.29 18.15
CA GLU A 123 -13.04 29.07 19.57
C GLU A 123 -14.26 28.55 20.37
N GLU A 124 -15.46 29.03 20.07
CA GLU A 124 -16.69 28.56 20.70
C GLU A 124 -17.09 27.17 20.24
N MET A 125 -16.81 26.81 18.97
CA MET A 125 -17.04 25.46 18.44
C MET A 125 -16.05 24.44 19.03
N ASP A 126 -14.81 24.80 19.27
CA ASP A 126 -13.82 23.94 19.93
C ASP A 126 -14.22 23.65 21.39
N VAL A 127 -14.70 24.64 22.11
CA VAL A 127 -15.19 24.47 23.50
C VAL A 127 -16.41 23.56 23.53
N MET A 128 -17.38 23.74 22.62
CA MET A 128 -18.58 22.90 22.53
C MET A 128 -18.24 21.45 22.14
N SER A 129 -17.25 21.25 21.26
CA SER A 129 -16.75 19.92 20.87
C SER A 129 -16.07 19.21 22.04
N PHE A 130 -15.33 19.92 22.86
CA PHE A 130 -14.69 19.41 24.06
C PHE A 130 -15.69 19.03 25.16
N GLU A 131 -16.73 19.84 25.39
CA GLU A 131 -17.81 19.55 26.35
C GLU A 131 -18.66 18.35 25.91
N ALA A 132 -18.91 18.17 24.61
CA ALA A 132 -19.65 17.03 24.08
C ALA A 132 -18.88 15.70 24.16
N SER A 133 -17.56 15.71 24.37
CA SER A 133 -16.69 14.53 24.50
C SER A 133 -16.47 14.08 25.96
N LEU A 134 -17.01 14.81 26.92
CA LEU A 134 -17.02 14.47 28.34
C LEU A 134 -18.31 13.70 28.69
#